data_30a014ab771cca6073a9920b8cc7f276
#
_entry.id   30a014ab771cca6073a9920b8cc7f276
#
_cell.length_a   1.000
_cell.length_b   1.000
_cell.length_c   1.000
_cell.angle_alpha   90.00
_cell.angle_beta   90.00
_cell.angle_gamma   90.00
#
_symmetry.space_group_name_H-M   'P 1'
#
loop_
_entity.id
_entity.type
_entity.pdbx_description
1 polymer ?
#
loop_
_entity_poly.entity_id
_entity_poly.type
_entity_poly.pdbx_seq_one_letter_code
_entity_poly.pdbx_strand_id
1 'polypeptide(L)'
;MSTSEFLSRASKTKAKASEIKEKDDVELPFCKYAERNGCKALKLTYLRKKGFPDRTVICPGGKVFFIEFKRPGKPLEPLQKIAQSLLLSFGFEYYVCDQPGQAEKILDNFLAFSS
;
A
#
# COMPACT_ATOMS: atom_id res chain seq x y z
N MET A 1 -18.33 -0.34 -7.75
CA MET A 1 -17.29 -0.31 -8.80
C MET A 1 -16.54 -1.62 -8.82
N SER A 2 -16.38 -2.21 -9.99
CA SER A 2 -15.57 -3.42 -10.13
C SER A 2 -14.08 -3.09 -10.04
N THR A 3 -13.27 -4.07 -9.71
CA THR A 3 -11.81 -3.92 -9.69
C THR A 3 -11.29 -3.48 -11.05
N SER A 4 -11.83 -4.05 -12.13
CA SER A 4 -11.42 -3.70 -13.49
C SER A 4 -11.71 -2.24 -13.81
N GLU A 5 -12.87 -1.73 -13.44
CA GLU A 5 -13.24 -0.33 -13.66
C GLU A 5 -12.33 0.60 -12.86
N PHE A 6 -12.04 0.26 -11.62
CA PHE A 6 -11.17 1.07 -10.77
C PHE A 6 -9.78 1.19 -11.38
N LEU A 7 -9.18 0.06 -11.77
CA LEU A 7 -7.84 0.05 -12.35
C LEU A 7 -7.80 0.80 -13.68
N SER A 8 -8.83 0.65 -14.51
CA SER A 8 -8.92 1.36 -15.78
C SER A 8 -8.95 2.86 -15.57
N ARG A 9 -9.74 3.34 -14.62
CA ARG A 9 -9.80 4.77 -14.30
C ARG A 9 -8.48 5.29 -13.77
N ALA A 10 -7.83 4.57 -12.88
CA ALA A 10 -6.55 4.95 -12.32
C ALA A 10 -5.44 5.02 -13.38
N SER A 11 -5.50 4.19 -14.41
CA SER A 11 -4.51 4.18 -15.47
C SER A 11 -4.75 5.22 -16.56
N LYS A 12 -6.00 5.66 -16.75
CA LYS A 12 -6.36 6.63 -17.79
C LYS A 12 -5.99 8.07 -17.45
N THR A 13 -6.14 8.43 -16.19
CA THR A 13 -5.96 9.82 -15.74
C THR A 13 -5.14 9.83 -14.46
N LYS A 14 -3.99 10.49 -14.56
CA LYS A 14 -3.19 10.71 -13.37
C LYS A 14 -3.69 11.97 -12.69
N ALA A 15 -4.25 11.85 -11.50
CA ALA A 15 -4.75 12.99 -10.75
C ALA A 15 -3.61 13.90 -10.32
N LYS A 16 -3.89 15.20 -10.22
CA LYS A 16 -2.91 16.17 -9.71
C LYS A 16 -2.67 15.93 -8.23
N ALA A 17 -1.44 16.21 -7.77
CA ALA A 17 -1.05 16.00 -6.38
C ALA A 17 -2.00 16.71 -5.41
N SER A 18 -2.42 17.93 -5.71
CA SER A 18 -3.33 18.70 -4.86
C SER A 18 -4.75 18.14 -4.79
N GLU A 19 -5.13 17.26 -5.71
CA GLU A 19 -6.46 16.64 -5.78
C GLU A 19 -6.54 15.29 -5.11
N ILE A 20 -5.40 14.67 -4.81
CA ILE A 20 -5.35 13.32 -4.23
C ILE A 20 -5.32 13.40 -2.72
N LYS A 21 -6.33 12.81 -2.08
CA LYS A 21 -6.35 12.61 -0.63
C LYS A 21 -5.85 11.21 -0.35
N GLU A 22 -4.67 11.13 0.28
CA GLU A 22 -3.96 9.89 0.56
C GLU A 22 -4.86 8.82 1.17
N LYS A 23 -5.60 9.16 2.23
CA LYS A 23 -6.43 8.19 2.94
C LYS A 23 -7.67 7.80 2.14
N ASP A 24 -8.45 8.80 1.68
CA ASP A 24 -9.75 8.54 1.07
C ASP A 24 -9.64 8.02 -0.36
N ASP A 25 -8.66 8.51 -1.11
CA ASP A 25 -8.55 8.22 -2.54
C ASP A 25 -7.62 7.05 -2.86
N VAL A 26 -6.72 6.72 -1.96
CA VAL A 26 -5.69 5.71 -2.20
C VAL A 26 -5.73 4.58 -1.18
N GLU A 27 -5.61 4.91 0.11
CA GLU A 27 -5.49 3.89 1.15
C GLU A 27 -6.76 3.07 1.35
N LEU A 28 -7.90 3.72 1.59
CA LEU A 28 -9.13 3.00 1.89
C LEU A 28 -9.65 2.16 0.71
N PRO A 29 -9.61 2.65 -0.54
CA PRO A 29 -9.95 1.80 -1.69
C PRO A 29 -9.06 0.56 -1.78
N PHE A 30 -7.76 0.69 -1.50
CA PHE A 30 -6.87 -0.48 -1.48
C PHE A 30 -7.27 -1.49 -0.41
N CYS A 31 -7.63 -1.04 0.80
CA CYS A 31 -8.02 -1.95 1.86
C CYS A 31 -9.24 -2.79 1.47
N LYS A 32 -10.21 -2.18 0.79
CA LYS A 32 -11.38 -2.90 0.28
C LYS A 32 -10.99 -3.90 -0.80
N TYR A 33 -10.09 -3.51 -1.68
CA TYR A 33 -9.59 -4.38 -2.73
C TYR A 33 -8.87 -5.59 -2.13
N ALA A 34 -8.02 -5.38 -1.13
CA ALA A 34 -7.30 -6.45 -0.46
C ALA A 34 -8.27 -7.47 0.14
N GLU A 35 -9.32 -7.00 0.84
CA GLU A 35 -10.33 -7.89 1.41
C GLU A 35 -11.04 -8.71 0.36
N ARG A 36 -11.40 -8.11 -0.77
CA ARG A 36 -12.03 -8.85 -1.88
C ARG A 36 -11.12 -9.93 -2.44
N ASN A 37 -9.82 -9.80 -2.28
CA ASN A 37 -8.84 -10.78 -2.77
C ASN A 37 -8.34 -11.72 -1.66
N GLY A 38 -9.06 -11.82 -0.55
CA GLY A 38 -8.74 -12.76 0.52
C GLY A 38 -7.60 -12.34 1.42
N CYS A 39 -7.21 -11.07 1.39
CA CYS A 39 -6.13 -10.53 2.20
C CYS A 39 -6.68 -9.58 3.26
N LYS A 40 -5.84 -9.21 4.22
CA LYS A 40 -6.17 -8.19 5.21
C LYS A 40 -5.11 -7.10 5.19
N ALA A 41 -5.54 -5.86 5.08
CA ALA A 41 -4.65 -4.71 5.17
C ALA A 41 -4.79 -4.10 6.56
N LEU A 42 -3.93 -4.51 7.48
CA LEU A 42 -4.04 -4.14 8.89
C LEU A 42 -3.28 -2.86 9.19
N LYS A 43 -3.86 -2.05 10.07
CA LYS A 43 -3.17 -0.88 10.60
C LYS A 43 -2.60 -1.25 11.95
N LEU A 44 -1.30 -1.54 11.99
CA LEU A 44 -0.63 -1.92 13.22
C LEU A 44 -0.11 -0.68 13.93
N THR A 45 -0.33 -0.63 15.24
CA THR A 45 0.15 0.46 16.07
C THR A 45 1.30 -0.03 16.92
N TYR A 46 2.44 0.64 16.82
CA TYR A 46 3.59 0.36 17.67
C TYR A 46 3.87 1.58 18.53
N LEU A 47 3.55 1.48 19.80
CA LEU A 47 3.47 2.63 20.71
C LEU A 47 4.76 3.43 20.87
N ARG A 48 5.92 2.79 20.72
CA ARG A 48 7.22 3.43 20.98
C ARG A 48 8.00 3.78 19.73
N LYS A 49 7.53 3.39 18.56
CA LYS A 49 8.23 3.68 17.30
C LYS A 49 7.28 4.30 16.31
N LYS A 50 7.56 5.54 15.98
CA LYS A 50 6.89 6.22 14.88
C LYS A 50 7.53 5.79 13.57
N GLY A 51 6.82 5.98 12.48
CA GLY A 51 7.34 5.68 11.15
C GLY A 51 7.05 4.27 10.64
N PHE A 52 6.36 3.43 11.42
CA PHE A 52 5.92 2.13 10.92
C PHE A 52 4.97 2.33 9.74
N PRO A 53 5.01 1.43 8.72
CA PRO A 53 4.15 1.59 7.53
C PRO A 53 2.66 1.66 7.86
N ASP A 54 1.92 2.38 7.01
CA ASP A 54 0.47 2.57 7.20
C ASP A 54 -0.29 1.25 7.24
N ARG A 55 0.09 0.29 6.39
CA ARG A 55 -0.60 -0.99 6.32
C ARG A 55 0.38 -2.16 6.26
N THR A 56 0.05 -3.18 7.03
CA THR A 56 0.66 -4.51 6.95
C THR A 56 -0.34 -5.39 6.22
N VAL A 57 0.02 -5.85 5.04
CA VAL A 57 -0.90 -6.64 4.20
C VAL A 57 -0.60 -8.12 4.40
N ILE A 58 -1.55 -8.83 4.97
CA ILE A 58 -1.44 -10.26 5.26
C ILE A 58 -2.25 -11.02 4.22
N CYS A 59 -1.57 -11.93 3.53
CA CYS A 59 -2.16 -12.71 2.45
C CYS A 59 -2.15 -14.19 2.79
N PRO A 60 -3.00 -15.00 2.12
CA PRO A 60 -3.01 -16.44 2.32
C PRO A 60 -1.63 -17.05 2.14
N GLY A 61 -1.36 -18.12 2.90
CA GLY A 61 -0.06 -18.78 2.86
C GLY A 61 1.02 -18.13 3.72
N GLY A 62 0.63 -17.24 4.62
CA GLY A 62 1.57 -16.56 5.52
C GLY A 62 2.40 -15.49 4.84
N LYS A 63 1.98 -15.00 3.69
CA LYS A 63 2.68 -13.97 2.92
C LYS A 63 2.34 -12.59 3.44
N VAL A 64 3.35 -11.72 3.61
CA VAL A 64 3.17 -10.38 4.19
C VAL A 64 4.00 -9.37 3.44
N PHE A 65 3.42 -8.20 3.20
CA PHE A 65 4.19 -7.05 2.73
C PHE A 65 3.66 -5.76 3.36
N PHE A 66 4.42 -4.68 3.21
CA PHE A 66 4.11 -3.41 3.87
C PHE A 66 3.92 -2.30 2.84
N ILE A 67 2.98 -1.40 3.12
CA ILE A 67 2.72 -0.24 2.27
C ILE A 67 2.68 1.03 3.11
N GLU A 68 3.39 2.05 2.65
CA GLU A 68 3.28 3.41 3.13
C GLU A 68 2.58 4.24 2.04
N PHE A 69 1.53 4.97 2.42
CA PHE A 69 0.81 5.83 1.49
C PHE A 69 1.28 7.27 1.66
N LYS A 70 1.55 7.93 0.54
CA LYS A 70 2.00 9.32 0.53
C LYS A 70 1.21 10.12 -0.49
N ARG A 71 1.09 11.42 -0.27
CA ARG A 71 0.62 12.30 -1.33
C ARG A 71 1.69 12.39 -2.41
N PRO A 72 1.31 12.57 -3.68
CA PRO A 72 2.28 12.63 -4.77
C PRO A 72 3.38 13.66 -4.50
N GLY A 73 4.62 13.23 -4.72
CA GLY A 73 5.80 14.08 -4.53
C GLY A 73 6.30 14.20 -3.09
N LYS A 74 5.59 13.63 -2.12
CA LYS A 74 6.02 13.71 -0.72
C LYS A 74 6.95 12.55 -0.38
N PRO A 75 8.19 12.83 0.08
CA PRO A 75 9.14 11.76 0.42
C PRO A 75 8.81 11.11 1.76
N LEU A 76 9.42 9.95 2.01
CA LEU A 76 9.39 9.34 3.33
C LEU A 76 10.12 10.24 4.33
N GLU A 77 9.57 10.31 5.54
CA GLU A 77 10.23 11.00 6.64
C GLU A 77 11.35 10.14 7.22
N PRO A 78 12.30 10.74 8.00
CA PRO A 78 13.45 9.98 8.50
C PRO A 78 13.10 8.70 9.25
N LEU A 79 12.11 8.73 10.15
CA LEU A 79 11.70 7.53 10.89
C LEU A 79 11.06 6.49 9.98
N GLN A 80 10.37 6.93 8.92
CA GLN A 80 9.80 6.01 7.94
C GLN A 80 10.90 5.32 7.13
N LYS A 81 11.97 6.05 6.80
CA LYS A 81 13.13 5.47 6.11
C LYS A 81 13.82 4.42 6.97
N ILE A 82 13.91 4.65 8.27
CA ILE A 82 14.49 3.68 9.21
C ILE A 82 13.64 2.41 9.23
N ALA A 83 12.32 2.56 9.35
CA ALA A 83 11.42 1.40 9.33
C ALA A 83 11.51 0.64 8.00
N GLN A 84 11.56 1.35 6.87
CA GLN A 84 11.73 0.75 5.56
C GLN A 84 13.02 -0.09 5.50
N SER A 85 14.13 0.49 5.91
CA SER A 85 15.42 -0.21 5.89
C SER A 85 15.40 -1.46 6.75
N LEU A 86 14.79 -1.37 7.93
CA LEU A 86 14.68 -2.52 8.84
C LEU A 86 13.86 -3.64 8.20
N LEU A 87 12.68 -3.32 7.68
CA LEU A 87 11.80 -4.34 7.10
C LEU A 87 12.42 -4.99 5.87
N LEU A 88 13.07 -4.19 5.02
CA LEU A 88 13.78 -4.73 3.86
C LEU A 88 14.93 -5.64 4.30
N SER A 89 15.64 -5.29 5.39
CA SER A 89 16.75 -6.10 5.89
C SER A 89 16.30 -7.47 6.38
N PHE A 90 15.05 -7.58 6.84
CA PHE A 90 14.46 -8.86 7.23
C PHE A 90 13.87 -9.66 6.07
N GLY A 91 13.97 -9.13 4.85
CA GLY A 91 13.48 -9.82 3.67
C GLY A 91 12.04 -9.54 3.29
N PHE A 92 11.38 -8.60 3.96
CA PHE A 92 10.03 -8.21 3.60
C PHE A 92 10.03 -7.28 2.39
N GLU A 93 8.93 -7.27 1.65
CA GLU A 93 8.69 -6.28 0.62
C GLU A 93 8.04 -5.05 1.26
N TYR A 94 8.43 -3.88 0.79
CA TYR A 94 7.94 -2.60 1.28
C TYR A 94 7.72 -1.68 0.08
N TYR A 95 6.55 -1.06 0.03
CA TYR A 95 6.17 -0.22 -1.09
C TYR A 95 5.68 1.14 -0.63
N VAL A 96 5.94 2.16 -1.43
CA VAL A 96 5.41 3.50 -1.22
C VAL A 96 4.45 3.80 -2.36
N CYS A 97 3.21 4.14 -2.03
CA CYS A 97 2.16 4.38 -3.02
C CYS A 97 1.62 5.79 -2.88
N ASP A 98 1.47 6.48 -4.01
CA ASP A 98 0.99 7.86 -4.03
C ASP A 98 -0.09 8.10 -5.09
N GLN A 99 -0.52 7.06 -5.80
CA GLN A 99 -1.55 7.16 -6.82
C GLN A 99 -2.61 6.07 -6.64
N PRO A 100 -3.87 6.37 -6.96
CA PRO A 100 -4.90 5.33 -6.99
C PRO A 100 -4.51 4.18 -7.93
N GLY A 101 -4.76 2.96 -7.52
CA GLY A 101 -4.50 1.76 -8.34
C GLY A 101 -3.11 1.17 -8.21
N GLN A 102 -2.12 1.91 -7.70
CA GLN A 102 -0.76 1.39 -7.54
C GLN A 102 -0.71 0.18 -6.60
N ALA A 103 -1.30 0.31 -5.42
CA ALA A 103 -1.26 -0.73 -4.41
C ALA A 103 -2.00 -1.99 -4.87
N GLU A 104 -3.09 -1.81 -5.62
CA GLU A 104 -3.85 -2.93 -6.16
C GLU A 104 -3.01 -3.74 -7.15
N LYS A 105 -2.24 -3.06 -8.00
CA LYS A 105 -1.33 -3.74 -8.93
C LYS A 105 -0.22 -4.47 -8.20
N ILE A 106 0.31 -3.87 -7.13
CA ILE A 106 1.31 -4.51 -6.29
C ILE A 106 0.74 -5.79 -5.69
N LEU A 107 -0.48 -5.73 -5.15
CA LEU A 107 -1.13 -6.92 -4.59
C LEU A 107 -1.33 -8.00 -5.64
N ASP A 108 -1.80 -7.65 -6.83
CA ASP A 108 -2.00 -8.61 -7.91
C ASP A 108 -0.69 -9.34 -8.24
N ASN A 109 0.40 -8.59 -8.37
CA ASN A 109 1.71 -9.17 -8.64
C ASN A 109 2.20 -10.03 -7.48
N PHE A 110 2.01 -9.55 -6.25
CA PHE A 110 2.43 -10.29 -5.06
C PHE A 110 1.70 -11.63 -4.97
N LEU A 111 0.40 -11.67 -5.19
CA LEU A 111 -0.38 -12.91 -5.18
C LEU A 111 0.00 -13.84 -6.31
N ALA A 112 0.29 -13.30 -7.50
CA ALA A 112 0.65 -14.10 -8.67
C ALA A 112 2.01 -14.79 -8.51
N PHE A 113 2.97 -14.15 -7.85
CA PHE A 113 4.35 -14.64 -7.77
C PHE A 113 4.74 -15.19 -6.38
N SER A 114 3.80 -15.23 -5.45
CA SER A 114 4.08 -15.66 -4.07
C SER A 114 3.53 -17.04 -3.73
N SER A 115 2.96 -17.70 -4.68
CA SER A 115 2.37 -19.04 -4.45
C SER A 115 3.42 -20.14 -4.43
#